data_a21b95dce506db839dd8efe44880eac8
#
_entry.id   a21b95dce506db839dd8efe44880eac8
#
_cell.length_a   1.000
_cell.length_b   1.000
_cell.length_c   1.000
_cell.angle_alpha   90.00
_cell.angle_beta   90.00
_cell.angle_gamma   90.00
#
_symmetry.space_group_name_H-M   'P 1'
#
loop_
_entity.id
_entity.type
_entity.pdbx_description
1 polymer ?
#
loop_
_entity_poly.entity_id
_entity_poly.type
_entity_poly.pdbx_seq_one_letter_code
_entity_poly.pdbx_strand_id
1 'polypeptide(L)'
;MAHPVRLQLLEILRQEGSLTATELGERIGESPANTSFHLRTLAKYGFIEEAEGGKGRSRPWRSISGGLAIHEEDLDGEARRAAQVVSAGLRNLVFRRIERWVAESASYTKKWRSAGFEMEFQTRMTADELAEVSEQIMAVLAPYRRPAGEAPKGAKRVTIATWGFPSDPPDRRDQSADRGRGAPHGSGGARDRGRDADRTRAPRRPR
;
A
#
# COMPACT_ATOMS: atom_id res chain seq x y z
N MET A 1 4.40 -15.89 3.56
CA MET A 1 3.75 -15.88 4.89
C MET A 1 3.76 -14.47 5.45
N ALA A 2 2.59 -13.95 5.92
CA ALA A 2 2.59 -12.75 6.74
C ALA A 2 3.37 -13.09 8.02
N HIS A 3 4.54 -12.52 8.17
CA HIS A 3 5.31 -12.73 9.41
C HIS A 3 4.58 -11.95 10.52
N PRO A 4 4.20 -12.60 11.63
CA PRO A 4 3.44 -11.95 12.71
C PRO A 4 4.08 -10.64 13.19
N VAL A 5 5.40 -10.61 13.25
CA VAL A 5 6.21 -9.42 13.61
C VAL A 5 5.92 -8.23 12.69
N ARG A 6 5.80 -8.42 11.37
CA ARG A 6 5.51 -7.32 10.45
C ARG A 6 4.15 -6.67 10.69
N LEU A 7 3.13 -7.48 10.98
CA LEU A 7 1.80 -6.96 11.31
C LEU A 7 1.81 -6.21 12.63
N GLN A 8 2.53 -6.71 13.65
CA GLN A 8 2.67 -6.02 14.93
C GLN A 8 3.40 -4.69 14.79
N LEU A 9 4.52 -4.64 14.06
CA LEU A 9 5.27 -3.42 13.80
C LEU A 9 4.42 -2.36 13.09
N LEU A 10 3.69 -2.77 12.06
CA LEU A 10 2.82 -1.86 11.33
C LEU A 10 1.66 -1.35 12.19
N GLU A 11 1.10 -2.21 13.05
CA GLU A 11 0.06 -1.83 13.99
C GLU A 11 0.55 -0.80 15.01
N ILE A 12 1.75 -1.01 15.59
CA ILE A 12 2.36 -0.09 16.56
C ILE A 12 2.63 1.27 15.88
N LEU A 13 3.23 1.28 14.68
CA LEU A 13 3.49 2.52 13.95
C LEU A 13 2.21 3.30 13.60
N ARG A 14 1.12 2.59 13.33
CA ARG A 14 -0.19 3.23 13.11
C ARG A 14 -0.81 3.79 14.38
N GLN A 15 -0.48 3.20 15.51
CA GLN A 15 -1.06 3.56 16.80
C GLN A 15 -0.28 4.66 17.50
N GLU A 16 1.03 4.58 17.48
CA GLU A 16 1.93 5.41 18.30
C GLU A 16 2.66 6.47 17.46
N GLY A 17 2.58 6.39 16.14
CA GLY A 17 3.27 7.32 15.25
C GLY A 17 4.69 6.86 14.89
N SER A 18 5.61 7.82 14.78
CA SER A 18 6.98 7.53 14.34
C SER A 18 7.83 6.96 15.48
N LEU A 19 8.45 5.79 15.24
CA LEU A 19 9.30 5.10 16.20
C LEU A 19 10.55 4.53 15.53
N THR A 20 11.64 4.48 16.27
CA THR A 20 12.89 3.84 15.84
C THR A 20 12.80 2.32 15.88
N ALA A 21 13.70 1.63 15.18
CA ALA A 21 13.79 0.18 15.22
C ALA A 21 14.04 -0.38 16.63
N THR A 22 14.79 0.36 17.45
CA THR A 22 15.04 -0.02 18.85
C THR A 22 13.77 0.05 19.68
N GLU A 23 13.08 1.19 19.64
CA GLU A 23 11.82 1.38 20.36
C GLU A 23 10.74 0.38 19.95
N LEU A 24 10.68 0.05 18.67
CA LEU A 24 9.76 -0.97 18.15
C LEU A 24 10.15 -2.39 18.63
N GLY A 25 11.45 -2.70 18.59
CA GLY A 25 11.95 -3.98 19.07
C GLY A 25 11.62 -4.23 20.55
N GLU A 26 11.80 -3.22 21.39
CA GLU A 26 11.45 -3.27 22.82
C GLU A 26 9.97 -3.61 23.06
N ARG A 27 9.07 -3.04 22.22
CA ARG A 27 7.61 -3.26 22.37
C ARG A 27 7.15 -4.65 21.98
N ILE A 28 7.87 -5.31 21.10
CA ILE A 28 7.50 -6.65 20.60
C ILE A 28 8.41 -7.78 21.11
N GLY A 29 9.43 -7.43 21.90
CA GLY A 29 10.39 -8.40 22.43
C GLY A 29 11.38 -8.92 21.37
N GLU A 30 11.71 -8.13 20.36
CA GLU A 30 12.61 -8.49 19.27
C GLU A 30 13.91 -7.68 19.30
N SER A 31 14.98 -8.28 18.78
CA SER A 31 16.24 -7.56 18.65
C SER A 31 16.14 -6.39 17.65
N PRO A 32 16.88 -5.27 17.85
CA PRO A 32 16.90 -4.17 16.91
C PRO A 32 17.32 -4.57 15.49
N ALA A 33 18.18 -5.58 15.35
CA ALA A 33 18.61 -6.10 14.05
C ALA A 33 17.47 -6.78 13.30
N ASN A 34 16.71 -7.69 13.98
CA ASN A 34 15.56 -8.37 13.42
C ASN A 34 14.42 -7.38 13.11
N THR A 35 14.17 -6.46 14.02
CA THR A 35 13.20 -5.38 13.82
C THR A 35 13.55 -4.54 12.59
N SER A 36 14.82 -4.11 12.43
CA SER A 36 15.28 -3.36 11.25
C SER A 36 15.12 -4.14 9.95
N PHE A 37 15.34 -5.45 9.96
CA PHE A 37 15.11 -6.31 8.79
C PHE A 37 13.63 -6.29 8.37
N HIS A 38 12.72 -6.45 9.31
CA HIS A 38 11.28 -6.43 9.04
C HIS A 38 10.79 -5.04 8.60
N LEU A 39 11.32 -3.96 9.18
CA LEU A 39 10.99 -2.59 8.79
C LEU A 39 11.43 -2.28 7.36
N ARG A 40 12.67 -2.64 6.97
CA ARG A 40 13.11 -2.48 5.58
C ARG A 40 12.23 -3.26 4.60
N THR A 41 11.79 -4.45 5.00
CA THR A 41 10.88 -5.24 4.18
C THR A 41 9.52 -4.52 4.03
N LEU A 42 8.96 -3.97 5.10
CA LEU A 42 7.73 -3.18 5.03
C LEU A 42 7.91 -1.91 4.18
N ALA A 43 9.06 -1.23 4.29
CA ALA A 43 9.38 -0.05 3.50
C ALA A 43 9.52 -0.38 2.01
N LYS A 44 10.20 -1.49 1.67
CA LYS A 44 10.30 -1.98 0.29
C LYS A 44 8.95 -2.14 -0.38
N TYR A 45 7.93 -2.51 0.37
CA TYR A 45 6.56 -2.71 -0.13
C TYR A 45 5.63 -1.50 0.11
N GLY A 46 6.18 -0.34 0.48
CA GLY A 46 5.40 0.89 0.62
C GLY A 46 4.45 0.97 1.82
N PHE A 47 4.62 0.12 2.83
CA PHE A 47 3.78 0.15 4.04
C PHE A 47 4.22 1.19 5.05
N ILE A 48 5.51 1.49 5.08
CA ILE A 48 6.14 2.46 5.98
C ILE A 48 7.22 3.22 5.23
N GLU A 49 7.61 4.36 5.78
CA GLU A 49 8.72 5.16 5.31
C GLU A 49 9.58 5.67 6.46
N GLU A 50 10.79 6.13 6.18
CA GLU A 50 11.58 6.84 7.18
C GLU A 50 10.94 8.20 7.45
N ALA A 51 10.80 8.55 8.74
CA ALA A 51 10.31 9.84 9.16
C ALA A 51 11.48 10.80 9.42
N GLU A 52 11.19 12.09 9.33
CA GLU A 52 12.15 13.12 9.74
C GLU A 52 12.39 13.06 11.26
N GLY A 53 13.59 13.40 11.68
CA GLY A 53 14.00 13.39 13.09
C GLY A 53 14.80 12.14 13.46
N GLY A 54 15.07 11.98 14.73
CA GLY A 54 15.92 10.94 15.29
C GLY A 54 17.24 11.49 15.80
N LYS A 55 17.92 10.71 16.66
CA LYS A 55 19.26 11.05 17.19
C LYS A 55 20.32 10.17 16.51
N GLY A 56 21.29 10.81 15.90
CA GLY A 56 22.42 10.10 15.28
C GLY A 56 22.02 9.29 14.04
N ARG A 57 22.40 8.01 13.98
CA ARG A 57 22.12 7.10 12.85
C ARG A 57 20.75 6.42 12.92
N SER A 58 20.01 6.63 14.01
CA SER A 58 18.70 5.98 14.22
C SER A 58 17.60 6.86 13.65
N ARG A 59 17.10 6.52 12.45
CA ARG A 59 15.96 7.19 11.85
C ARG A 59 14.67 6.51 12.30
N PRO A 60 13.67 7.28 12.72
CA PRO A 60 12.37 6.73 13.03
C PRO A 60 11.64 6.30 11.77
N TRP A 61 10.79 5.32 11.91
CA TRP A 61 9.89 4.82 10.87
C TRP A 61 8.48 5.32 11.17
N ARG A 62 7.72 5.62 10.14
CA ARG A 62 6.29 5.90 10.26
C ARG A 62 5.48 5.08 9.27
N SER A 63 4.26 4.77 9.63
CA SER A 63 3.30 4.22 8.69
C SER A 63 2.98 5.28 7.62
N ILE A 64 2.97 4.90 6.35
CA ILE A 64 2.51 5.79 5.28
C ILE A 64 1.03 6.07 5.54
N SER A 65 0.78 7.31 5.99
CA SER A 65 -0.52 7.77 6.45
C SER A 65 -1.38 8.15 5.24
N GLY A 66 -2.16 7.22 4.75
CA GLY A 66 -3.02 7.49 3.61
C GLY A 66 -4.19 6.54 3.48
N GLY A 67 -4.37 5.61 4.45
CA GLY A 67 -5.07 4.39 4.13
C GLY A 67 -4.13 3.53 3.29
N LEU A 68 -4.23 2.23 3.39
CA LEU A 68 -3.39 1.32 2.61
C LEU A 68 -3.91 1.27 1.17
N ALA A 69 -3.71 2.32 0.40
CA ALA A 69 -3.79 2.23 -1.05
C ALA A 69 -2.51 1.51 -1.50
N ILE A 70 -2.50 0.18 -1.39
CA ILE A 70 -1.47 -0.62 -2.03
C ILE A 70 -1.86 -0.66 -3.50
N HIS A 71 -1.16 0.11 -4.30
CA HIS A 71 -1.22 -0.04 -5.75
C HIS A 71 -0.46 -1.34 -6.10
N GLU A 72 -1.13 -2.47 -5.94
CA GLU A 72 -0.56 -3.81 -6.21
C GLU A 72 -0.12 -3.95 -7.68
N GLU A 73 -0.64 -3.10 -8.54
CA GLU A 73 -0.39 -3.06 -9.98
C GLU A 73 1.07 -2.69 -10.29
N ASP A 74 1.69 -1.85 -9.46
CA ASP A 74 3.07 -1.38 -9.66
C ASP A 74 4.13 -2.35 -9.10
N LEU A 75 3.68 -3.44 -8.46
CA LEU A 75 4.57 -4.40 -7.82
C LEU A 75 4.88 -5.60 -8.72
N ASP A 76 6.12 -6.07 -8.67
CA ASP A 76 6.53 -7.34 -9.31
C ASP A 76 5.84 -8.57 -8.67
N GLY A 77 5.95 -9.73 -9.29
CA GLY A 77 5.21 -10.92 -8.88
C GLY A 77 5.51 -11.39 -7.45
N GLU A 78 6.71 -11.19 -6.90
CA GLU A 78 7.07 -11.54 -5.52
C GLU A 78 6.59 -10.47 -4.55
N ALA A 79 6.83 -9.20 -4.87
CA ALA A 79 6.39 -8.07 -4.07
C ALA A 79 4.87 -8.02 -3.98
N ARG A 80 4.15 -8.25 -5.08
CA ARG A 80 2.69 -8.34 -5.13
C ARG A 80 2.17 -9.43 -4.18
N ARG A 81 2.72 -10.64 -4.23
CA ARG A 81 2.33 -11.72 -3.30
C ARG A 81 2.58 -11.35 -1.85
N ALA A 82 3.72 -10.72 -1.55
CA ALA A 82 4.02 -10.27 -0.20
C ALA A 82 3.07 -9.17 0.27
N ALA A 83 2.73 -8.21 -0.58
CA ALA A 83 1.76 -7.16 -0.32
C ALA A 83 0.36 -7.74 -0.05
N GLN A 84 -0.11 -8.69 -0.86
CA GLN A 84 -1.40 -9.36 -0.68
C GLN A 84 -1.50 -10.07 0.68
N VAL A 85 -0.44 -10.73 1.10
CA VAL A 85 -0.39 -11.41 2.40
C VAL A 85 -0.48 -10.40 3.56
N VAL A 86 0.23 -9.28 3.48
CA VAL A 86 0.14 -8.22 4.50
C VAL A 86 -1.25 -7.57 4.47
N SER A 87 -1.79 -7.28 3.30
CA SER A 87 -3.15 -6.73 3.14
C SER A 87 -4.21 -7.64 3.73
N ALA A 88 -4.12 -8.95 3.50
CA ALA A 88 -5.03 -9.93 4.09
C ALA A 88 -4.93 -9.92 5.63
N GLY A 89 -3.72 -9.85 6.18
CA GLY A 89 -3.51 -9.74 7.63
C GLY A 89 -4.14 -8.48 8.21
N LEU A 90 -4.01 -7.36 7.53
CA LEU A 90 -4.61 -6.08 7.95
C LEU A 90 -6.14 -6.11 7.87
N ARG A 91 -6.72 -6.67 6.81
CA ARG A 91 -8.18 -6.88 6.73
C ARG A 91 -8.69 -7.72 7.88
N ASN A 92 -8.04 -8.84 8.19
CA ASN A 92 -8.39 -9.68 9.32
C ASN A 92 -8.32 -8.93 10.67
N LEU A 93 -7.35 -8.02 10.82
CA LEU A 93 -7.26 -7.18 12.01
C LEU A 93 -8.46 -6.22 12.13
N VAL A 94 -8.88 -5.62 11.00
CA VAL A 94 -10.07 -4.77 10.98
C VAL A 94 -11.33 -5.57 11.32
N PHE A 95 -11.51 -6.75 10.74
CA PHE A 95 -12.65 -7.61 11.06
C PHE A 95 -12.71 -7.98 12.55
N ARG A 96 -11.59 -8.35 13.16
CA ARG A 96 -11.55 -8.58 14.62
C ARG A 96 -11.91 -7.34 15.45
N ARG A 97 -11.62 -6.12 14.95
CA ARG A 97 -12.05 -4.87 15.63
C ARG A 97 -13.54 -4.64 15.50
N ILE A 98 -14.12 -4.96 14.35
CA ILE A 98 -15.57 -4.91 14.14
C ILE A 98 -16.26 -5.90 15.08
N GLU A 99 -15.84 -7.16 15.11
CA GLU A 99 -16.39 -8.19 16.01
C GLU A 99 -16.31 -7.75 17.48
N ARG A 100 -15.16 -7.21 17.89
CA ARG A 100 -15.02 -6.66 19.26
C ARG A 100 -15.99 -5.50 19.51
N TRP A 101 -16.11 -4.57 18.56
CA TRP A 101 -17.07 -3.47 18.69
C TRP A 101 -18.50 -4.00 18.85
N VAL A 102 -18.91 -4.96 18.05
CA VAL A 102 -20.25 -5.56 18.15
C VAL A 102 -20.45 -6.19 19.53
N ALA A 103 -19.48 -6.95 20.03
CA ALA A 103 -19.56 -7.61 21.32
C ALA A 103 -19.56 -6.64 22.52
N GLU A 104 -18.81 -5.55 22.44
CA GLU A 104 -18.55 -4.65 23.56
C GLU A 104 -19.31 -3.31 23.47
N SER A 105 -20.05 -3.05 22.39
CA SER A 105 -20.69 -1.75 22.13
C SER A 105 -21.63 -1.30 23.25
N ALA A 106 -22.33 -2.23 23.91
CA ALA A 106 -23.20 -1.94 25.05
C ALA A 106 -22.45 -1.29 26.25
N SER A 107 -21.15 -1.54 26.40
CA SER A 107 -20.30 -0.99 27.46
C SER A 107 -19.89 0.46 27.21
N TYR A 108 -20.11 0.99 26.02
CA TYR A 108 -19.81 2.38 25.68
C TYR A 108 -20.97 3.32 26.06
N THR A 109 -20.68 4.59 26.29
CA THR A 109 -21.70 5.60 26.54
C THR A 109 -22.65 5.73 25.33
N LYS A 110 -23.87 6.20 25.56
CA LYS A 110 -24.85 6.47 24.50
C LYS A 110 -24.25 7.33 23.38
N LYS A 111 -23.46 8.36 23.76
CA LYS A 111 -22.80 9.26 22.81
C LYS A 111 -21.89 8.50 21.84
N TRP A 112 -21.08 7.57 22.34
CA TRP A 112 -20.18 6.78 21.51
C TRP A 112 -20.93 5.76 20.64
N ARG A 113 -21.98 5.13 21.19
CA ARG A 113 -22.82 4.21 20.40
C ARG A 113 -23.53 4.91 19.26
N SER A 114 -24.07 6.12 19.52
CA SER A 114 -24.78 6.89 18.49
C SER A 114 -23.85 7.54 17.45
N ALA A 115 -22.57 7.70 17.76
CA ALA A 115 -21.55 8.21 16.82
C ALA A 115 -20.97 7.10 15.93
N GLY A 116 -21.07 5.84 16.35
CA GLY A 116 -20.70 4.69 15.50
C GLY A 116 -21.69 4.54 14.34
N PHE A 117 -21.20 4.10 13.21
CA PHE A 117 -22.02 3.85 12.03
C PHE A 117 -21.56 2.57 11.32
N GLU A 118 -22.50 1.93 10.66
CA GLU A 118 -22.30 0.87 9.71
C GLU A 118 -23.07 1.26 8.44
N MET A 119 -22.42 1.16 7.30
CA MET A 119 -23.02 1.57 6.03
C MET A 119 -22.57 0.62 4.93
N GLU A 120 -23.56 0.13 4.19
CA GLU A 120 -23.36 -0.54 2.92
C GLU A 120 -23.99 0.33 1.82
N PHE A 121 -23.27 0.50 0.71
CA PHE A 121 -23.74 1.27 -0.42
C PHE A 121 -23.45 0.51 -1.71
N GLN A 122 -24.48 0.23 -2.50
CA GLN A 122 -24.36 -0.46 -3.78
C GLN A 122 -24.88 0.46 -4.88
N THR A 123 -24.08 0.68 -5.90
CA THR A 123 -24.42 1.51 -7.06
C THR A 123 -23.62 1.08 -8.27
N ARG A 124 -23.88 1.71 -9.41
CA ARG A 124 -23.09 1.53 -10.64
C ARG A 124 -22.20 2.74 -10.82
N MET A 125 -20.89 2.48 -10.95
CA MET A 125 -19.86 3.49 -11.15
C MET A 125 -18.88 3.03 -12.23
N THR A 126 -18.29 3.98 -12.91
CA THR A 126 -17.06 3.77 -13.69
C THR A 126 -15.85 3.67 -12.77
N ALA A 127 -14.71 3.22 -13.28
CA ALA A 127 -13.47 3.19 -12.52
C ALA A 127 -13.03 4.60 -12.09
N ASP A 128 -13.22 5.60 -12.96
CA ASP A 128 -12.86 6.99 -12.67
C ASP A 128 -13.74 7.58 -11.55
N GLU A 129 -15.05 7.32 -11.58
CA GLU A 129 -15.96 7.74 -10.50
C GLU A 129 -15.63 7.06 -9.17
N LEU A 130 -15.24 5.79 -9.18
CA LEU A 130 -14.81 5.09 -7.97
C LEU A 130 -13.50 5.68 -7.42
N ALA A 131 -12.56 6.05 -8.28
CA ALA A 131 -11.32 6.72 -7.89
C ALA A 131 -11.61 8.09 -7.26
N GLU A 132 -12.50 8.88 -7.86
CA GLU A 132 -12.93 10.18 -7.31
C GLU A 132 -13.57 10.03 -5.92
N VAL A 133 -14.46 9.05 -5.74
CA VAL A 133 -15.06 8.74 -4.43
C VAL A 133 -13.98 8.39 -3.40
N SER A 134 -12.97 7.60 -3.78
CA SER A 134 -11.85 7.27 -2.90
C SER A 134 -11.11 8.53 -2.45
N GLU A 135 -10.78 9.44 -3.37
CA GLU A 135 -10.12 10.72 -3.06
C GLU A 135 -10.97 11.59 -2.12
N GLN A 136 -12.27 11.70 -2.36
CA GLN A 136 -13.19 12.45 -1.53
C GLN A 136 -13.25 11.89 -0.10
N ILE A 137 -13.32 10.58 0.07
CA ILE A 137 -13.27 9.93 1.39
C ILE A 137 -11.95 10.25 2.09
N MET A 138 -10.83 10.18 1.38
CA MET A 138 -9.53 10.53 1.94
C MET A 138 -9.45 12.01 2.36
N ALA A 139 -10.02 12.91 1.58
CA ALA A 139 -10.09 14.33 1.90
C ALA A 139 -10.92 14.60 3.15
N VAL A 140 -12.07 13.93 3.32
CA VAL A 140 -12.91 14.02 4.52
C VAL A 140 -12.17 13.53 5.77
N LEU A 141 -11.35 12.49 5.65
CA LEU A 141 -10.63 11.90 6.78
C LEU A 141 -9.32 12.62 7.12
N ALA A 142 -8.73 13.35 6.17
CA ALA A 142 -7.43 14.00 6.34
C ALA A 142 -7.33 14.93 7.57
N PRO A 143 -8.31 15.79 7.90
CA PRO A 143 -8.25 16.68 9.08
C PRO A 143 -8.24 15.94 10.42
N TYR A 144 -8.63 14.67 10.43
CA TYR A 144 -8.68 13.84 11.65
C TYR A 144 -7.43 12.98 11.85
N ARG A 145 -6.46 13.08 10.96
CA ARG A 145 -5.14 12.44 11.12
C ARG A 145 -4.33 13.27 12.11
N ARG A 146 -4.21 12.77 13.32
CA ARG A 146 -3.52 13.46 14.41
C ARG A 146 -2.56 12.52 15.11
N PRO A 147 -1.34 12.96 15.45
CA PRO A 147 -0.49 12.26 16.38
C PRO A 147 -1.20 12.05 17.72
N ALA A 148 -0.88 10.98 18.42
CA ALA A 148 -1.53 10.66 19.69
C ALA A 148 -1.45 11.80 20.72
N GLY A 149 -0.35 12.58 20.73
CA GLY A 149 -0.15 13.74 21.61
C GLY A 149 -1.01 14.96 21.26
N GLU A 150 -1.62 15.03 20.09
CA GLU A 150 -2.46 16.15 19.63
C GLU A 150 -3.95 15.85 19.73
N ALA A 151 -4.30 14.70 20.28
CA ALA A 151 -5.69 14.29 20.39
C ALA A 151 -6.45 15.17 21.41
N PRO A 152 -7.69 15.61 21.09
CA PRO A 152 -8.52 16.36 22.03
C PRO A 152 -8.79 15.55 23.31
N LYS A 153 -9.00 16.26 24.43
CA LYS A 153 -9.34 15.62 25.71
C LYS A 153 -10.59 14.74 25.54
N GLY A 154 -10.49 13.49 25.99
CA GLY A 154 -11.58 12.52 25.87
C GLY A 154 -11.71 11.84 24.50
N ALA A 155 -10.79 12.12 23.56
CA ALA A 155 -10.73 11.38 22.31
C ALA A 155 -10.44 9.90 22.54
N LYS A 156 -11.06 9.06 21.74
CA LYS A 156 -10.77 7.62 21.69
C LYS A 156 -10.17 7.28 20.33
N ARG A 157 -9.42 6.21 20.28
CA ARG A 157 -8.98 5.64 19.00
C ARG A 157 -10.21 5.11 18.25
N VAL A 158 -10.38 5.57 17.01
CA VAL A 158 -11.49 5.17 16.13
C VAL A 158 -10.91 4.43 14.94
N THR A 159 -11.53 3.35 14.53
CA THR A 159 -11.25 2.67 13.27
C THR A 159 -12.36 3.01 12.28
N ILE A 160 -12.00 3.58 11.15
CA ILE A 160 -12.85 3.73 9.97
C ILE A 160 -12.16 2.91 8.88
N ALA A 161 -12.87 1.96 8.32
CA ALA A 161 -12.36 1.12 7.23
C ALA A 161 -13.38 1.17 6.10
N THR A 162 -12.89 1.45 4.90
CA THR A 162 -13.70 1.55 3.69
C THR A 162 -13.08 0.70 2.59
N TRP A 163 -13.91 0.03 1.82
CA TRP A 163 -13.51 -0.71 0.63
C TRP A 163 -14.48 -0.38 -0.49
N GLY A 164 -13.95 0.06 -1.63
CA GLY A 164 -14.67 0.20 -2.88
C GLY A 164 -14.09 -0.76 -3.91
N PHE A 165 -14.92 -1.58 -4.52
CA PHE A 165 -14.50 -2.56 -5.53
C PHE A 165 -15.68 -2.95 -6.42
N PRO A 166 -15.45 -3.38 -7.67
CA PRO A 166 -16.49 -3.93 -8.51
C PRO A 166 -17.09 -5.20 -7.89
N SER A 167 -18.40 -5.27 -7.76
CA SER A 167 -19.11 -6.46 -7.27
C SER A 167 -19.45 -7.44 -8.40
N ASP A 168 -19.54 -6.94 -9.64
CA ASP A 168 -19.72 -7.78 -10.83
C ASP A 168 -18.42 -8.53 -11.17
N PRO A 169 -18.48 -9.75 -11.73
CA PRO A 169 -17.29 -10.44 -12.19
C PRO A 169 -16.62 -9.67 -13.33
N PRO A 170 -15.28 -9.77 -13.46
CA PRO A 170 -14.56 -9.06 -14.51
C PRO A 170 -15.01 -9.52 -15.90
N ASP A 171 -15.26 -8.58 -16.81
CA ASP A 171 -15.64 -8.86 -18.17
C ASP A 171 -14.42 -9.24 -19.05
N ARG A 172 -14.69 -9.62 -20.32
CA ARG A 172 -13.61 -10.00 -21.23
C ARG A 172 -12.68 -8.84 -21.59
N ARG A 173 -13.14 -7.59 -21.47
CA ARG A 173 -12.35 -6.40 -21.77
C ARG A 173 -11.37 -6.10 -20.63
N ASP A 174 -11.80 -6.26 -19.39
CA ASP A 174 -10.93 -6.14 -18.21
C ASP A 174 -9.78 -7.13 -18.28
N GLN A 175 -10.07 -8.38 -18.69
CA GLN A 175 -9.06 -9.44 -18.83
C GLN A 175 -8.06 -9.21 -19.98
N SER A 176 -8.45 -8.47 -21.03
CA SER A 176 -7.58 -8.19 -22.18
C SER A 176 -6.65 -7.00 -21.98
N ALA A 177 -7.08 -6.00 -21.21
CA ALA A 177 -6.30 -4.80 -20.92
C ALA A 177 -5.03 -5.11 -20.11
N ASP A 178 -5.09 -6.09 -19.21
CA ASP A 178 -3.95 -6.50 -18.39
C ASP A 178 -2.89 -7.30 -19.16
N ARG A 179 -3.29 -8.05 -20.18
CA ARG A 179 -2.34 -8.84 -21.02
C ARG A 179 -1.48 -7.97 -21.93
N GLY A 180 -1.91 -6.75 -22.26
CA GLY A 180 -1.18 -5.83 -23.14
C GLY A 180 0.00 -5.11 -22.46
N ARG A 181 0.05 -5.06 -21.15
CA ARG A 181 1.10 -4.36 -20.38
C ARG A 181 2.31 -5.25 -20.01
N GLY A 182 2.23 -6.55 -20.29
CA GLY A 182 3.24 -7.54 -19.88
C GLY A 182 4.25 -7.97 -20.94
N ALA A 183 4.26 -7.40 -22.15
CA ALA A 183 5.26 -7.73 -23.15
C ALA A 183 6.55 -6.93 -22.92
N PRO A 184 7.70 -7.56 -22.59
CA PRO A 184 8.96 -6.86 -22.53
C PRO A 184 9.30 -6.38 -23.94
N HIS A 185 9.60 -5.09 -24.09
CA HIS A 185 10.22 -4.57 -25.30
C HIS A 185 11.50 -5.37 -25.57
N GLY A 186 11.41 -6.28 -26.53
CA GLY A 186 12.56 -7.01 -27.05
C GLY A 186 13.56 -6.02 -27.62
N SER A 187 14.71 -5.95 -26.99
CA SER A 187 15.90 -5.30 -27.52
C SER A 187 16.26 -5.96 -28.83
N GLY A 188 15.90 -5.31 -29.95
CA GLY A 188 16.35 -5.67 -31.29
C GLY A 188 17.85 -5.51 -31.39
N GLY A 189 18.57 -6.61 -31.25
CA GLY A 189 20.00 -6.69 -31.48
C GLY A 189 20.33 -6.31 -32.92
N ALA A 190 21.07 -5.23 -33.05
CA ALA A 190 21.79 -4.88 -34.26
C ALA A 190 22.75 -6.02 -34.62
N ARG A 191 22.51 -6.73 -35.69
CA ARG A 191 23.51 -7.61 -36.32
C ARG A 191 24.30 -6.77 -37.33
N ASP A 192 25.46 -6.35 -36.90
CA ASP A 192 26.60 -6.01 -37.74
C ASP A 192 26.96 -7.19 -38.63
N ARG A 193 26.95 -6.99 -39.94
CA ARG A 193 27.68 -7.82 -40.92
C ARG A 193 28.41 -6.88 -41.86
N GLY A 194 29.64 -6.59 -41.51
CA GLY A 194 30.61 -6.09 -42.44
C GLY A 194 31.14 -7.22 -43.36
N ARG A 195 31.74 -6.76 -44.45
CA ARG A 195 32.61 -7.37 -45.46
C ARG A 195 31.97 -7.51 -46.84
N ASP A 196 32.45 -6.87 -47.77
CA ASP A 196 33.72 -6.78 -48.45
C ASP A 196 33.54 -6.90 -49.96
N ALA A 197 34.37 -6.22 -50.71
CA ALA A 197 34.84 -6.45 -52.08
C ALA A 197 34.08 -5.77 -53.25
N ASP A 198 34.58 -4.58 -53.62
CA ASP A 198 35.40 -4.32 -54.79
C ASP A 198 34.92 -4.90 -56.13
N ARG A 199 34.64 -4.03 -57.06
CA ARG A 199 35.14 -3.96 -58.43
C ARG A 199 34.42 -2.94 -59.32
N THR A 200 35.17 -1.84 -59.60
CA THR A 200 35.36 -1.19 -60.90
C THR A 200 34.38 -1.44 -62.04
N ARG A 201 33.75 -0.42 -62.58
CA ARG A 201 33.89 0.00 -63.98
C ARG A 201 33.06 1.25 -64.32
N ALA A 202 33.71 2.32 -64.63
CA ALA A 202 33.18 3.43 -65.40
C ALA A 202 33.31 3.14 -66.92
N PRO A 203 33.05 4.07 -67.82
CA PRO A 203 31.85 4.86 -68.07
C PRO A 203 31.31 4.70 -69.54
N ARG A 204 30.15 5.19 -69.93
CA ARG A 204 29.92 5.72 -71.27
C ARG A 204 28.64 6.60 -71.31
N ARG A 205 28.83 7.86 -71.65
CA ARG A 205 27.88 8.74 -72.38
C ARG A 205 27.83 8.30 -73.85
N PRO A 206 27.06 8.89 -74.79
CA PRO A 206 25.91 9.83 -74.69
C PRO A 206 24.78 9.51 -75.67
N ARG A 207 23.62 10.06 -75.51
CA ARG A 207 22.92 10.99 -76.45
C ARG A 207 21.57 11.41 -75.81
#